data_db0e9ce941c9239e2c888afbe8aa7473
#
_entry.id   db0e9ce941c9239e2c888afbe8aa7473
#
_cell.length_a   1.000
_cell.length_b   1.000
_cell.length_c   1.000
_cell.angle_alpha   90.00
_cell.angle_beta   90.00
_cell.angle_gamma   90.00
#
_symmetry.space_group_name_H-M   'P 1'
#
loop_
_entity.id
_entity.type
_entity.pdbx_description
1 polymer ?
#
loop_
_entity_poly.entity_id
_entity_poly.type
_entity_poly.pdbx_seq_one_letter_code
_entity_poly.pdbx_strand_id
1 'polypeptide(L)'
;KAGGTVEVEVREDGIYLMIATPAENKASALEPAQEGAGDGPLVLVVSGELMGRGEHEELGHVLMRAFFHTLGEVEPLPEIIIFFNSGVKLVVGGSEVLDDLRTLAASGVEILACGTCLDYYGLKDAVVVGTISNMYTIAETMLGAGRVTHL
;
A
#
# COMPACT_ATOMS: atom_id res chain seq x y z
N LYS A 1 -1.64 13.17 34.54
CA LYS A 1 -1.50 11.91 35.32
C LYS A 1 -2.83 11.20 35.25
N ALA A 2 -2.97 10.24 34.33
CA ALA A 2 -4.12 9.34 34.28
C ALA A 2 -3.87 8.23 35.30
N GLY A 3 -4.71 8.14 36.33
CA GLY A 3 -4.66 7.09 37.34
C GLY A 3 -5.44 5.87 36.85
N GLY A 4 -4.77 4.80 36.50
CA GLY A 4 -5.38 3.48 36.31
C GLY A 4 -5.25 2.66 37.59
N THR A 5 -6.26 1.86 37.92
CA THR A 5 -6.23 0.92 39.02
C THR A 5 -5.73 -0.42 38.50
N VAL A 6 -4.76 -1.02 39.19
CA VAL A 6 -4.22 -2.35 38.87
C VAL A 6 -4.70 -3.30 39.94
N GLU A 7 -5.45 -4.33 39.58
CA GLU A 7 -5.82 -5.44 40.48
C GLU A 7 -4.98 -6.68 40.11
N VAL A 8 -4.44 -7.32 41.12
CA VAL A 8 -3.66 -8.56 40.97
C VAL A 8 -4.52 -9.71 41.51
N GLU A 9 -4.89 -10.65 40.62
CA GLU A 9 -5.61 -11.87 41.02
C GLU A 9 -4.64 -13.05 40.96
N VAL A 10 -4.54 -13.78 42.08
CA VAL A 10 -3.73 -14.99 42.16
C VAL A 10 -4.67 -16.19 42.13
N ARG A 11 -4.54 -17.06 41.15
CA ARG A 11 -5.25 -18.34 41.00
C ARG A 11 -4.27 -19.50 41.11
N GLU A 12 -4.79 -20.71 41.33
CA GLU A 12 -3.96 -21.92 41.49
C GLU A 12 -3.09 -22.23 40.26
N ASP A 13 -3.43 -21.71 39.09
CA ASP A 13 -2.74 -21.90 37.78
C ASP A 13 -1.85 -20.72 37.38
N GLY A 14 -1.79 -19.63 38.16
CA GLY A 14 -0.91 -18.50 37.86
C GLY A 14 -1.31 -17.17 38.49
N ILE A 15 -0.52 -16.16 38.25
CA ILE A 15 -0.74 -14.77 38.64
C ILE A 15 -1.24 -13.98 37.46
N TYR A 16 -2.43 -13.38 37.57
CA TYR A 16 -3.05 -12.57 36.53
C TYR A 16 -3.04 -11.10 36.93
N LEU A 17 -2.54 -10.26 36.04
CA LEU A 17 -2.53 -8.80 36.20
C LEU A 17 -3.73 -8.23 35.44
N MET A 18 -4.73 -7.75 36.15
CA MET A 18 -5.88 -7.07 35.59
C MET A 18 -5.62 -5.55 35.62
N ILE A 19 -5.49 -4.94 34.45
CA ILE A 19 -5.37 -3.48 34.35
C ILE A 19 -6.74 -2.93 33.97
N ALA A 20 -7.44 -2.35 34.96
CA ALA A 20 -8.67 -1.64 34.71
C ALA A 20 -8.34 -0.21 34.26
N THR A 21 -8.51 0.08 32.96
CA THR A 21 -8.62 1.45 32.50
C THR A 21 -10.02 1.97 32.79
N PRO A 22 -10.18 3.24 33.25
CA PRO A 22 -11.50 3.82 33.45
C PRO A 22 -12.33 3.72 32.17
N ALA A 23 -13.53 3.19 32.29
CA ALA A 23 -14.49 3.09 31.20
C ALA A 23 -15.01 4.48 30.83
N GLU A 24 -14.25 5.18 30.02
CA GLU A 24 -14.74 6.23 29.12
C GLU A 24 -14.16 5.96 27.73
N ASN A 25 -14.54 4.84 27.16
CA ASN A 25 -14.45 4.69 25.73
C ASN A 25 -15.87 4.49 25.20
N LYS A 26 -16.57 5.61 24.98
CA LYS A 26 -17.54 5.66 23.91
C LYS A 26 -16.79 5.11 22.70
N ALA A 27 -17.26 3.99 22.16
CA ALA A 27 -16.90 3.59 20.82
C ALA A 27 -17.25 4.76 19.90
N SER A 28 -16.33 5.69 19.79
CA SER A 28 -16.27 6.62 18.67
C SER A 28 -16.13 5.71 17.48
N ALA A 29 -17.16 5.66 16.64
CA ALA A 29 -16.99 5.20 15.29
C ALA A 29 -15.66 5.79 14.81
N LEU A 30 -14.78 4.94 14.32
CA LEU A 30 -13.57 5.37 13.65
C LEU A 30 -14.04 6.25 12.49
N GLU A 31 -14.15 7.55 12.75
CA GLU A 31 -14.12 8.50 11.66
C GLU A 31 -12.77 8.25 10.99
N PRO A 32 -12.75 8.04 9.67
CA PRO A 32 -11.49 7.89 8.98
C PRO A 32 -10.65 9.11 9.35
N ALA A 33 -9.49 8.87 9.94
CA ALA A 33 -8.57 9.93 10.31
C ALA A 33 -8.23 10.73 9.06
N GLN A 34 -8.88 11.87 8.91
CA GLN A 34 -8.46 12.93 8.01
C GLN A 34 -7.30 13.66 8.69
N GLU A 35 -6.26 12.92 9.04
CA GLU A 35 -5.02 13.52 9.51
C GLU A 35 -4.16 13.85 8.30
N GLY A 36 -4.14 15.14 7.97
CA GLY A 36 -3.07 15.80 7.23
C GLY A 36 -2.84 15.26 5.82
N ALA A 37 -3.83 15.35 4.93
CA ALA A 37 -3.52 15.42 3.52
C ALA A 37 -2.69 16.70 3.32
N GLY A 38 -1.38 16.57 3.18
CA GLY A 38 -0.53 17.64 2.67
C GLY A 38 -1.05 18.08 1.31
N ASP A 39 -0.71 19.29 0.90
CA ASP A 39 -1.08 19.87 -0.40
C ASP A 39 -0.34 19.19 -1.56
N GLY A 40 -0.48 17.87 -1.71
CA GLY A 40 0.24 17.07 -2.72
C GLY A 40 -0.55 15.84 -3.16
N PRO A 41 -0.08 15.13 -4.20
CA PRO A 41 -0.79 14.01 -4.79
C PRO A 41 -0.92 12.82 -3.82
N LEU A 42 -1.97 12.02 -4.03
CA LEU A 42 -2.06 10.68 -3.46
C LEU A 42 -1.19 9.73 -4.29
N VAL A 43 -0.16 9.19 -3.67
CA VAL A 43 0.79 8.27 -4.32
C VAL A 43 0.60 6.85 -3.77
N LEU A 44 0.41 5.90 -4.67
CA LEU A 44 0.42 4.47 -4.36
C LEU A 44 1.78 3.88 -4.74
N VAL A 45 2.43 3.24 -3.79
CA VAL A 45 3.73 2.58 -4.00
C VAL A 45 3.55 1.07 -3.96
N VAL A 46 4.02 0.39 -5.00
CA VAL A 46 3.94 -1.06 -5.18
C VAL A 46 5.35 -1.62 -5.29
N SER A 47 5.85 -2.18 -4.18
CA SER A 47 7.22 -2.68 -4.08
C SER A 47 7.36 -4.17 -4.38
N GLY A 48 6.27 -4.89 -4.52
CA GLY A 48 6.24 -6.32 -4.77
C GLY A 48 5.27 -6.72 -5.86
N GLU A 49 5.51 -7.87 -6.47
CA GLU A 49 4.55 -8.51 -7.37
C GLU A 49 3.42 -9.23 -6.62
N LEU A 50 3.61 -9.43 -5.31
CA LEU A 50 2.65 -10.06 -4.39
C LEU A 50 2.14 -9.03 -3.38
N MET A 51 0.87 -9.12 -3.02
CA MET A 51 0.30 -8.33 -1.94
C MET A 51 0.42 -9.08 -0.61
N GLY A 52 1.04 -8.41 0.37
CA GLY A 52 1.29 -8.98 1.70
C GLY A 52 2.56 -9.83 1.78
N ARG A 53 2.82 -10.36 3.00
CA ARG A 53 4.00 -11.16 3.33
C ARG A 53 3.55 -12.45 4.01
N GLY A 54 2.94 -13.33 3.24
CA GLY A 54 2.48 -14.63 3.72
C GLY A 54 3.36 -15.77 3.21
N GLU A 55 3.09 -16.99 3.72
CA GLU A 55 3.77 -18.22 3.28
C GLU A 55 3.27 -18.72 1.92
N HIS A 56 2.13 -18.20 1.44
CA HIS A 56 1.49 -18.64 0.21
C HIS A 56 1.56 -17.55 -0.87
N GLU A 57 2.50 -17.70 -1.80
CA GLU A 57 2.68 -16.75 -2.93
C GLU A 57 1.43 -16.67 -3.81
N GLU A 58 0.73 -17.80 -4.01
CA GLU A 58 -0.51 -17.85 -4.78
C GLU A 58 -1.58 -16.87 -4.22
N LEU A 59 -1.74 -16.83 -2.89
CA LEU A 59 -2.64 -15.88 -2.24
C LEU A 59 -2.21 -14.43 -2.49
N GLY A 60 -0.90 -14.16 -2.45
CA GLY A 60 -0.34 -12.84 -2.74
C GLY A 60 -0.67 -12.36 -4.16
N HIS A 61 -0.60 -13.24 -5.15
CA HIS A 61 -1.01 -12.94 -6.53
C HIS A 61 -2.53 -12.67 -6.64
N VAL A 62 -3.35 -13.52 -6.01
CA VAL A 62 -4.82 -13.35 -5.99
C VAL A 62 -5.20 -12.00 -5.38
N LEU A 63 -4.57 -11.63 -4.25
CA LEU A 63 -4.83 -10.36 -3.59
C LEU A 63 -4.38 -9.16 -4.41
N MET A 64 -3.21 -9.23 -5.05
CA MET A 64 -2.70 -8.15 -5.91
C MET A 64 -3.64 -7.90 -7.10
N ARG A 65 -4.11 -8.96 -7.75
CA ARG A 65 -5.09 -8.88 -8.83
C ARG A 65 -6.41 -8.30 -8.35
N ALA A 66 -6.95 -8.80 -7.24
CA ALA A 66 -8.19 -8.30 -6.66
C ALA A 66 -8.09 -6.81 -6.29
N PHE A 67 -6.93 -6.39 -5.74
CA PHE A 67 -6.68 -5.00 -5.39
C PHE A 67 -6.75 -4.08 -6.61
N PHE A 68 -6.01 -4.38 -7.69
CA PHE A 68 -6.00 -3.53 -8.89
C PHE A 68 -7.37 -3.52 -9.60
N HIS A 69 -8.05 -4.65 -9.63
CA HIS A 69 -9.42 -4.71 -10.15
C HIS A 69 -10.37 -3.80 -9.37
N THR A 70 -10.29 -3.81 -8.04
CA THR A 70 -11.13 -2.98 -7.17
C THR A 70 -10.71 -1.51 -7.18
N LEU A 71 -9.41 -1.22 -7.37
CA LEU A 71 -8.88 0.15 -7.29
C LEU A 71 -9.54 1.08 -8.30
N GLY A 72 -9.91 0.59 -9.48
CA GLY A 72 -10.61 1.37 -10.48
C GLY A 72 -12.05 1.78 -10.12
N GLU A 73 -12.61 1.17 -9.08
CA GLU A 73 -14.00 1.41 -8.64
C GLU A 73 -14.11 2.18 -7.31
N VAL A 74 -12.98 2.48 -6.67
CA VAL A 74 -12.97 3.21 -5.39
C VAL A 74 -12.48 4.64 -5.57
N GLU A 75 -12.93 5.51 -4.65
CA GLU A 75 -12.52 6.92 -4.58
C GLU A 75 -11.89 7.22 -3.21
N PRO A 76 -10.85 8.06 -3.15
CA PRO A 76 -10.18 8.71 -4.28
C PRO A 76 -9.21 7.78 -4.99
N LEU A 77 -9.08 7.91 -6.31
CA LEU A 77 -8.01 7.25 -7.07
C LEU A 77 -6.64 7.86 -6.70
N PRO A 78 -5.56 7.06 -6.70
CA PRO A 78 -4.21 7.62 -6.64
C PRO A 78 -3.96 8.45 -7.91
N GLU A 79 -3.27 9.58 -7.76
CA GLU A 79 -2.82 10.37 -8.89
C GLU A 79 -1.59 9.74 -9.56
N ILE A 80 -0.75 9.08 -8.74
CA ILE A 80 0.48 8.44 -9.21
C ILE A 80 0.60 7.05 -8.60
N ILE A 81 0.96 6.05 -9.43
CA ILE A 81 1.33 4.71 -8.98
C ILE A 81 2.79 4.47 -9.32
N ILE A 82 3.60 4.11 -8.33
CA ILE A 82 5.03 3.84 -8.49
C ILE A 82 5.30 2.36 -8.30
N PHE A 83 5.92 1.74 -9.30
CA PHE A 83 6.37 0.35 -9.25
C PHE A 83 7.89 0.28 -9.13
N PHE A 84 8.39 -0.41 -8.09
CA PHE A 84 9.81 -0.72 -7.95
C PHE A 84 10.03 -2.12 -7.37
N ASN A 85 11.30 -2.54 -7.26
CA ASN A 85 11.66 -3.91 -6.90
C ASN A 85 10.91 -4.92 -7.80
N SER A 86 10.38 -6.03 -7.27
CA SER A 86 9.62 -7.00 -8.07
C SER A 86 8.27 -6.47 -8.56
N GLY A 87 7.75 -5.38 -7.99
CA GLY A 87 6.55 -4.70 -8.47
C GLY A 87 6.61 -4.28 -9.93
N VAL A 88 7.82 -4.01 -10.50
CA VAL A 88 7.96 -3.69 -11.93
C VAL A 88 7.50 -4.80 -12.87
N LYS A 89 7.38 -6.04 -12.39
CA LYS A 89 6.84 -7.16 -13.17
C LYS A 89 5.34 -7.01 -13.46
N LEU A 90 4.63 -6.16 -12.73
CA LEU A 90 3.21 -5.92 -12.92
C LEU A 90 2.92 -5.04 -14.15
N VAL A 91 3.88 -4.25 -14.62
CA VAL A 91 3.73 -3.35 -15.78
C VAL A 91 4.26 -3.93 -17.10
N VAL A 92 4.74 -5.19 -17.09
CA VAL A 92 5.30 -5.84 -18.28
C VAL A 92 4.34 -6.84 -18.91
N GLY A 93 4.62 -7.21 -20.15
CA GLY A 93 3.82 -8.17 -20.90
C GLY A 93 3.67 -9.51 -20.16
N GLY A 94 2.43 -10.02 -20.07
CA GLY A 94 2.08 -11.24 -19.37
C GLY A 94 1.58 -11.06 -17.94
N SER A 95 1.62 -9.85 -17.38
CA SER A 95 1.03 -9.56 -16.07
C SER A 95 -0.50 -9.60 -16.13
N GLU A 96 -1.12 -10.21 -15.11
CA GLU A 96 -2.57 -10.37 -15.02
C GLU A 96 -3.33 -9.07 -14.69
N VAL A 97 -2.61 -8.02 -14.24
CA VAL A 97 -3.22 -6.72 -13.86
C VAL A 97 -3.10 -5.65 -14.96
N LEU A 98 -2.58 -5.99 -16.15
CA LEU A 98 -2.32 -5.01 -17.20
C LEU A 98 -3.57 -4.27 -17.68
N ASP A 99 -4.69 -4.93 -17.78
CA ASP A 99 -5.93 -4.30 -18.26
C ASP A 99 -6.49 -3.32 -17.23
N ASP A 100 -6.40 -3.66 -15.95
CA ASP A 100 -6.74 -2.73 -14.86
C ASP A 100 -5.80 -1.52 -14.85
N LEU A 101 -4.49 -1.73 -15.00
CA LEU A 101 -3.50 -0.65 -15.07
C LEU A 101 -3.71 0.26 -16.29
N ARG A 102 -4.08 -0.29 -17.44
CA ARG A 102 -4.42 0.51 -18.63
C ARG A 102 -5.67 1.36 -18.38
N THR A 103 -6.66 0.80 -17.70
CA THR A 103 -7.88 1.53 -17.33
C THR A 103 -7.57 2.68 -16.38
N LEU A 104 -6.74 2.45 -15.36
CA LEU A 104 -6.26 3.49 -14.43
C LEU A 104 -5.49 4.59 -15.17
N ALA A 105 -4.57 4.21 -16.07
CA ALA A 105 -3.83 5.17 -16.89
C ALA A 105 -4.75 6.00 -17.80
N ALA A 106 -5.77 5.37 -18.40
CA ALA A 106 -6.76 6.06 -19.21
C ALA A 106 -7.64 7.03 -18.38
N SER A 107 -7.81 6.76 -17.08
CA SER A 107 -8.49 7.63 -16.12
C SER A 107 -7.61 8.79 -15.59
N GLY A 108 -6.36 8.89 -16.08
CA GLY A 108 -5.45 9.98 -15.74
C GLY A 108 -4.44 9.67 -14.64
N VAL A 109 -4.40 8.42 -14.14
CA VAL A 109 -3.39 7.98 -13.16
C VAL A 109 -2.02 7.87 -13.84
N GLU A 110 -1.02 8.57 -13.30
CA GLU A 110 0.36 8.45 -13.78
C GLU A 110 0.99 7.16 -13.25
N ILE A 111 1.59 6.35 -14.14
CA ILE A 111 2.22 5.08 -13.79
C ILE A 111 3.72 5.19 -14.03
N LEU A 112 4.51 5.06 -12.95
CA LEU A 112 5.98 5.13 -12.99
C LEU A 112 6.59 3.77 -12.65
N ALA A 113 7.51 3.28 -13.49
CA ALA A 113 8.25 2.05 -13.27
C ALA A 113 9.75 2.33 -13.10
N CYS A 114 10.35 1.81 -12.03
CA CYS A 114 11.76 2.02 -11.72
C CYS A 114 12.68 1.39 -12.76
N GLY A 115 13.41 2.22 -13.51
CA GLY A 115 14.33 1.77 -14.56
C GLY A 115 15.46 0.87 -14.04
N THR A 116 16.01 1.14 -12.86
CA THR A 116 17.03 0.29 -12.23
C THR A 116 16.49 -1.13 -11.95
N CYS A 117 15.23 -1.23 -11.48
CA CYS A 117 14.63 -2.54 -11.22
C CYS A 117 14.32 -3.28 -12.52
N LEU A 118 13.82 -2.58 -13.53
CA LEU A 118 13.61 -3.14 -14.87
C LEU A 118 14.91 -3.65 -15.50
N ASP A 119 16.02 -2.90 -15.34
CA ASP A 119 17.35 -3.34 -15.78
C ASP A 119 17.78 -4.62 -15.06
N TYR A 120 17.64 -4.65 -13.73
CA TYR A 120 18.03 -5.80 -12.93
C TYR A 120 17.31 -7.07 -13.35
N TYR A 121 16.04 -6.98 -13.70
CA TYR A 121 15.24 -8.12 -14.17
C TYR A 121 15.31 -8.33 -15.69
N GLY A 122 15.98 -7.47 -16.45
CA GLY A 122 16.03 -7.57 -17.92
C GLY A 122 14.68 -7.31 -18.61
N LEU A 123 13.84 -6.42 -18.02
CA LEU A 123 12.44 -6.22 -18.41
C LEU A 123 12.16 -4.86 -19.07
N LYS A 124 13.17 -4.02 -19.34
CA LYS A 124 12.95 -2.67 -19.91
C LYS A 124 12.15 -2.68 -21.21
N ASP A 125 12.48 -3.59 -22.10
CA ASP A 125 11.84 -3.68 -23.42
C ASP A 125 10.45 -4.39 -23.36
N ALA A 126 10.10 -4.94 -22.20
CA ALA A 126 8.84 -5.66 -21.96
C ALA A 126 7.76 -4.78 -21.31
N VAL A 127 8.05 -3.53 -20.96
CA VAL A 127 7.09 -2.59 -20.37
C VAL A 127 5.99 -2.28 -21.36
N VAL A 128 4.73 -2.47 -20.97
CA VAL A 128 3.55 -2.25 -21.83
C VAL A 128 2.58 -1.21 -21.28
N VAL A 129 2.75 -0.80 -20.02
CA VAL A 129 1.96 0.28 -19.42
C VAL A 129 2.84 1.11 -18.49
N GLY A 130 2.61 2.43 -18.48
CA GLY A 130 3.37 3.39 -17.68
C GLY A 130 4.67 3.86 -18.32
N THR A 131 5.41 4.68 -17.59
CA THR A 131 6.65 5.33 -18.01
C THR A 131 7.84 4.82 -17.19
N ILE A 132 8.95 4.52 -17.84
CA ILE A 132 10.19 4.16 -17.15
C ILE A 132 10.77 5.40 -16.50
N SER A 133 10.94 5.34 -15.18
CA SER A 133 11.44 6.45 -14.37
C SER A 133 12.74 6.06 -13.67
N ASN A 134 13.37 7.03 -13.04
CA ASN A 134 14.61 6.85 -12.27
C ASN A 134 14.35 7.08 -10.77
N MET A 135 15.30 6.66 -9.93
CA MET A 135 15.14 6.75 -8.47
C MET A 135 15.06 8.19 -7.96
N TYR A 136 15.69 9.16 -8.65
CA TYR A 136 15.59 10.57 -8.27
C TYR A 136 14.14 11.06 -8.38
N THR A 137 13.50 10.86 -9.53
CA THR A 137 12.09 11.23 -9.74
C THR A 137 11.16 10.48 -8.79
N ILE A 138 11.39 9.17 -8.58
CA ILE A 138 10.61 8.37 -7.63
C ILE A 138 10.70 8.93 -6.23
N ALA A 139 11.90 9.25 -5.75
CA ALA A 139 12.10 9.80 -4.42
C ALA A 139 11.48 11.19 -4.28
N GLU A 140 11.65 12.06 -5.28
CA GLU A 140 11.05 13.39 -5.31
C GLU A 140 9.52 13.32 -5.26
N THR A 141 8.91 12.43 -6.06
CA THR A 141 7.46 12.19 -6.06
C THR A 141 6.96 11.70 -4.71
N MET A 142 7.64 10.73 -4.10
CA MET A 142 7.23 10.19 -2.80
C MET A 142 7.36 11.22 -1.68
N LEU A 143 8.42 12.03 -1.68
CA LEU A 143 8.67 13.04 -0.64
C LEU A 143 7.79 14.29 -0.83
N GLY A 144 7.37 14.59 -2.05
CA GLY A 144 6.46 15.68 -2.37
C GLY A 144 4.97 15.31 -2.28
N ALA A 145 4.65 14.04 -2.01
CA ALA A 145 3.27 13.56 -1.93
C ALA A 145 2.55 14.12 -0.70
N GLY A 146 1.27 14.45 -0.86
CA GLY A 146 0.37 14.75 0.25
C GLY A 146 0.04 13.52 1.08
N ARG A 147 -0.05 12.36 0.42
CA ARG A 147 -0.26 11.05 1.05
C ARG A 147 0.41 9.94 0.25
N VAL A 148 1.10 9.05 0.94
CA VAL A 148 1.71 7.85 0.35
C VAL A 148 1.07 6.61 0.97
N THR A 149 0.55 5.72 0.10
CA THR A 149 0.10 4.38 0.50
C THR A 149 1.07 3.37 -0.07
N HIS A 150 1.46 2.37 0.70
CA HIS A 150 2.46 1.38 0.30
C HIS A 150 1.88 -0.05 0.38
N LEU A 151 2.06 -0.84 -0.69
CA LEU A 151 1.73 -2.26 -0.79
C LEU A 151 2.98 -3.12 -0.68
#